data_b8e8a5991164503c9d15b58a5ac446c2
#
_entry.id   b8e8a5991164503c9d15b58a5ac446c2
#
_cell.length_a   1.000
_cell.length_b   1.000
_cell.length_c   1.000
_cell.angle_alpha   90.00
_cell.angle_beta   90.00
_cell.angle_gamma   90.00
#
_symmetry.space_group_name_H-M   'P 1'
#
loop_
_entity.id
_entity.type
_entity.pdbx_description
1 polymer ?
#
loop_
_entity_poly.entity_id
_entity_poly.type
_entity_poly.pdbx_seq_one_letter_code
_entity_poly.pdbx_strand_id
1 'polypeptide(L)'
;MSWAVEEWKEGLSPRVLQKIHELESQVNKLKKERQQRQFQLESLEAALQKQKQKVENEKNEAATLKRENQSLMELCDSLEKAKQKISHDLQVKESQVNIQSRQLNSSKKDVERLEQELKR
;
A
#
# COMPACT_ATOMS: atom_id res chain seq x y z
N MET A 1 -53.79 25.72 0.52
CA MET A 1 -54.69 26.42 1.42
C MET A 1 -55.62 25.40 2.08
N SER A 2 -55.49 25.23 3.38
CA SER A 2 -56.18 24.19 4.11
C SER A 2 -57.70 24.39 4.19
N TRP A 3 -58.16 25.63 4.28
CA TRP A 3 -59.57 25.95 4.33
C TRP A 3 -60.29 25.58 3.03
N ALA A 4 -59.71 25.78 1.86
CA ALA A 4 -60.27 25.42 0.56
C ALA A 4 -60.34 23.89 0.36
N VAL A 5 -59.40 23.15 0.97
CA VAL A 5 -59.39 21.70 0.89
C VAL A 5 -60.45 21.09 1.83
N GLU A 6 -60.80 21.75 2.94
CA GLU A 6 -61.82 21.30 3.83
C GLU A 6 -63.23 21.62 3.36
N GLU A 7 -63.43 22.75 2.65
CA GLU A 7 -64.76 23.13 2.08
C GLU A 7 -65.31 22.07 1.14
N TRP A 8 -64.49 21.48 0.27
CA TRP A 8 -64.97 20.47 -0.69
C TRP A 8 -65.39 19.15 -0.04
N LYS A 9 -65.00 18.93 1.21
CA LYS A 9 -65.44 17.75 1.96
C LYS A 9 -66.83 17.88 2.57
N GLU A 10 -67.36 19.14 2.63
CA GLU A 10 -68.71 19.38 3.13
C GLU A 10 -69.74 18.78 2.21
N GLY A 11 -70.75 18.12 2.78
CA GLY A 11 -71.81 17.44 2.04
C GLY A 11 -71.50 16.07 1.47
N LEU A 12 -70.31 15.55 1.73
CA LEU A 12 -69.92 14.19 1.36
C LEU A 12 -70.47 13.18 2.37
N SER A 13 -70.78 11.96 1.92
CA SER A 13 -71.21 10.89 2.82
C SER A 13 -70.09 10.52 3.79
N PRO A 14 -70.41 10.06 4.98
CA PRO A 14 -69.39 9.61 5.96
C PRO A 14 -68.48 8.54 5.39
N ARG A 15 -68.98 7.67 4.52
CA ARG A 15 -68.22 6.59 3.87
C ARG A 15 -67.14 7.16 2.91
N VAL A 16 -67.48 8.20 2.18
CA VAL A 16 -66.53 8.89 1.26
C VAL A 16 -65.51 9.64 2.07
N LEU A 17 -65.91 10.32 3.15
CA LEU A 17 -64.99 11.04 4.02
C LEU A 17 -63.99 10.10 4.68
N GLN A 18 -64.42 8.93 5.11
CA GLN A 18 -63.56 7.89 5.65
C GLN A 18 -62.51 7.42 4.62
N LYS A 19 -62.96 7.21 3.38
CA LYS A 19 -62.06 6.79 2.30
C LYS A 19 -61.02 7.87 1.99
N ILE A 20 -61.43 9.13 1.95
CA ILE A 20 -60.52 10.29 1.78
C ILE A 20 -59.50 10.34 2.92
N HIS A 21 -59.95 10.15 4.14
CA HIS A 21 -59.08 10.16 5.31
C HIS A 21 -58.04 9.03 5.26
N GLU A 22 -58.42 7.83 4.83
CA GLU A 22 -57.55 6.68 4.66
C GLU A 22 -56.50 6.99 3.57
N LEU A 23 -56.91 7.58 2.44
CA LEU A 23 -56.00 7.95 1.34
C LEU A 23 -55.03 9.03 1.78
N GLU A 24 -55.48 10.04 2.51
CA GLU A 24 -54.61 11.09 3.07
C GLU A 24 -53.60 10.50 4.05
N SER A 25 -54.04 9.57 4.90
CA SER A 25 -53.15 8.87 5.82
C SER A 25 -52.10 8.06 5.09
N GLN A 26 -52.47 7.34 4.03
CA GLN A 26 -51.51 6.59 3.18
C GLN A 26 -50.52 7.49 2.48
N VAL A 27 -50.98 8.65 1.97
CA VAL A 27 -50.10 9.62 1.33
C VAL A 27 -49.04 10.17 2.34
N ASN A 28 -49.50 10.51 3.53
CA ASN A 28 -48.62 11.00 4.57
C ASN A 28 -47.59 9.94 4.99
N LYS A 29 -48.01 8.69 5.11
CA LYS A 29 -47.12 7.57 5.42
C LYS A 29 -46.07 7.37 4.33
N LEU A 30 -46.50 7.37 3.08
CA LEU A 30 -45.62 7.20 1.93
C LEU A 30 -44.59 8.38 1.81
N LYS A 31 -45.02 9.58 2.10
CA LYS A 31 -44.13 10.74 2.15
C LYS A 31 -43.04 10.59 3.19
N LYS A 32 -43.42 10.12 4.38
CA LYS A 32 -42.43 9.85 5.46
C LYS A 32 -41.48 8.74 5.07
N GLU A 33 -41.96 7.63 4.50
CA GLU A 33 -41.13 6.53 4.02
C GLU A 33 -40.16 6.99 2.94
N ARG A 34 -40.66 7.78 1.99
CA ARG A 34 -39.82 8.36 0.93
C ARG A 34 -38.70 9.24 1.49
N GLN A 35 -39.01 10.06 2.49
CA GLN A 35 -38.04 10.93 3.12
C GLN A 35 -36.99 10.13 3.86
N GLN A 36 -37.38 9.06 4.57
CA GLN A 36 -36.45 8.16 5.24
C GLN A 36 -35.55 7.45 4.25
N ARG A 37 -36.09 6.96 3.15
CA ARG A 37 -35.32 6.29 2.09
C ARG A 37 -34.34 7.25 1.43
N GLN A 38 -34.73 8.48 1.20
CA GLN A 38 -33.85 9.50 0.65
C GLN A 38 -32.67 9.77 1.58
N PHE A 39 -32.95 9.86 2.87
CA PHE A 39 -31.93 10.05 3.87
C PHE A 39 -30.95 8.88 3.93
N GLN A 40 -31.48 7.65 3.88
CA GLN A 40 -30.68 6.42 3.82
C GLN A 40 -29.81 6.38 2.56
N LEU A 41 -30.40 6.76 1.41
CA LEU A 41 -29.67 6.79 0.13
C LEU A 41 -28.50 7.77 0.19
N GLU A 42 -28.73 8.96 0.68
CA GLU A 42 -27.69 9.97 0.83
C GLU A 42 -26.56 9.50 1.76
N SER A 43 -26.94 8.83 2.86
CA SER A 43 -25.98 8.25 3.80
C SER A 43 -25.14 7.15 3.14
N LEU A 44 -25.77 6.28 2.36
CA LEU A 44 -25.09 5.21 1.63
C LEU A 44 -24.18 5.76 0.54
N GLU A 45 -24.62 6.80 -0.18
CA GLU A 45 -23.81 7.46 -1.19
C GLU A 45 -22.55 8.09 -0.57
N ALA A 46 -22.70 8.73 0.59
CA ALA A 46 -21.56 9.29 1.32
C ALA A 46 -20.60 8.20 1.79
N ALA A 47 -21.12 7.09 2.30
CA ALA A 47 -20.31 5.95 2.71
C ALA A 47 -19.58 5.31 1.52
N LEU A 48 -20.25 5.20 0.38
CA LEU A 48 -19.66 4.68 -0.85
C LEU A 48 -18.52 5.59 -1.35
N GLN A 49 -18.73 6.89 -1.32
CA GLN A 49 -17.71 7.85 -1.73
C GLN A 49 -16.46 7.77 -0.84
N LYS A 50 -16.67 7.62 0.46
CA LYS A 50 -15.59 7.40 1.42
C LYS A 50 -14.81 6.13 1.12
N GLN A 51 -15.52 5.04 0.83
CA GLN A 51 -14.90 3.75 0.49
C GLN A 51 -14.11 3.83 -0.82
N LYS A 52 -14.65 4.49 -1.83
CA LYS A 52 -13.95 4.70 -3.10
C LYS A 52 -12.64 5.46 -2.90
N GLN A 53 -12.67 6.51 -2.08
CA GLN A 53 -11.47 7.29 -1.78
C GLN A 53 -10.43 6.44 -1.03
N LYS A 54 -10.87 5.65 -0.09
CA LYS A 54 -10.00 4.73 0.67
C LYS A 54 -9.33 3.71 -0.25
N VAL A 55 -10.10 3.11 -1.16
CA VAL A 55 -9.57 2.16 -2.15
C VAL A 55 -8.52 2.82 -3.04
N GLU A 56 -8.78 4.03 -3.50
CA GLU A 56 -7.83 4.78 -4.33
C GLU A 56 -6.54 5.08 -3.58
N ASN A 57 -6.63 5.49 -2.33
CA ASN A 57 -5.47 5.73 -1.48
C ASN A 57 -4.66 4.44 -1.25
N GLU A 58 -5.33 3.33 -1.00
CA GLU A 58 -4.68 2.02 -0.83
C GLU A 58 -3.98 1.56 -2.10
N LYS A 59 -4.58 1.79 -3.27
CA LYS A 59 -3.94 1.50 -4.58
C LYS A 59 -2.67 2.32 -4.77
N ASN A 60 -2.71 3.61 -4.43
CA ASN A 60 -1.56 4.48 -4.54
C ASN A 60 -0.43 4.06 -3.60
N GLU A 61 -0.77 3.71 -2.36
CA GLU A 61 0.19 3.18 -1.40
C GLU A 61 0.81 1.87 -1.88
N ALA A 62 0.00 0.95 -2.38
CA ALA A 62 0.48 -0.33 -2.93
C ALA A 62 1.43 -0.12 -4.10
N ALA A 63 1.11 0.82 -5.00
CA ALA A 63 1.98 1.15 -6.14
C ALA A 63 3.31 1.75 -5.68
N THR A 64 3.29 2.61 -4.67
CA THR A 64 4.49 3.21 -4.07
C THR A 64 5.36 2.14 -3.42
N LEU A 65 4.77 1.27 -2.61
CA LEU A 65 5.47 0.18 -1.95
C LEU A 65 6.09 -0.80 -2.95
N LYS A 66 5.39 -1.08 -4.03
CA LYS A 66 5.89 -1.95 -5.10
C LYS A 66 7.14 -1.35 -5.77
N ARG A 67 7.13 -0.05 -6.03
CA ARG A 67 8.29 0.66 -6.60
C ARG A 67 9.48 0.68 -5.64
N GLU A 68 9.21 0.98 -4.36
CA GLU A 68 10.24 0.96 -3.33
C GLU A 68 10.83 -0.44 -3.17
N ASN A 69 10.00 -1.46 -3.18
CA ASN A 69 10.42 -2.85 -3.07
C ASN A 69 11.34 -3.23 -4.26
N GLN A 70 10.95 -2.83 -5.45
CA GLN A 70 11.75 -3.08 -6.66
C GLN A 70 13.11 -2.36 -6.59
N SER A 71 13.13 -1.12 -6.13
CA SER A 71 14.37 -0.36 -5.94
C SER A 71 15.28 -1.02 -4.90
N LEU A 72 14.71 -1.51 -3.80
CA LEU A 72 15.46 -2.23 -2.79
C LEU A 72 16.04 -3.54 -3.31
N MET A 73 15.29 -4.28 -4.14
CA MET A 73 15.78 -5.51 -4.77
C MET A 73 16.95 -5.21 -5.70
N GLU A 74 16.86 -4.16 -6.50
CA GLU A 74 17.96 -3.73 -7.37
C GLU A 74 19.21 -3.33 -6.56
N LEU A 75 19.00 -2.63 -5.44
CA LEU A 75 20.09 -2.27 -4.54
C LEU A 75 20.73 -3.51 -3.92
N CYS A 76 19.91 -4.48 -3.48
CA CYS A 76 20.42 -5.75 -2.95
C CYS A 76 21.25 -6.51 -3.98
N ASP A 77 20.80 -6.56 -5.22
CA ASP A 77 21.55 -7.20 -6.31
C ASP A 77 22.89 -6.50 -6.57
N SER A 78 22.90 -5.17 -6.56
CA SER A 78 24.12 -4.38 -6.73
C SER A 78 25.10 -4.63 -5.58
N LEU A 79 24.61 -4.67 -4.35
CA LEU A 79 25.42 -4.96 -3.17
C LEU A 79 25.99 -6.38 -3.19
N GLU A 80 25.21 -7.36 -3.63
CA GLU A 80 25.67 -8.73 -3.76
C GLU A 80 26.81 -8.84 -4.79
N LYS A 81 26.66 -8.17 -5.95
CA LYS A 81 27.72 -8.12 -6.97
C LYS A 81 28.98 -7.46 -6.46
N ALA A 82 28.85 -6.33 -5.74
CA ALA A 82 29.98 -5.64 -5.12
C ALA A 82 30.67 -6.54 -4.09
N LYS A 83 29.90 -7.22 -3.26
CA LYS A 83 30.41 -8.18 -2.27
C LYS A 83 31.21 -9.31 -2.95
N GLN A 84 30.68 -9.89 -4.02
CA GLN A 84 31.36 -10.95 -4.76
C GLN A 84 32.68 -10.47 -5.38
N LYS A 85 32.69 -9.27 -5.93
CA LYS A 85 33.89 -8.66 -6.49
C LYS A 85 34.96 -8.44 -5.44
N ILE A 86 34.59 -7.86 -4.30
CA ILE A 86 35.50 -7.62 -3.19
C ILE A 86 36.06 -8.94 -2.65
N SER A 87 35.21 -9.96 -2.52
CA SER A 87 35.62 -11.29 -2.07
C SER A 87 36.64 -11.90 -3.03
N HIS A 88 36.38 -11.80 -4.33
CA HIS A 88 37.31 -12.28 -5.36
C HIS A 88 38.64 -11.52 -5.32
N ASP A 89 38.61 -10.19 -5.25
CA ASP A 89 39.79 -9.36 -5.17
C ASP A 89 40.64 -9.67 -3.93
N LEU A 90 39.98 -9.93 -2.81
CA LEU A 90 40.60 -10.35 -1.55
C LEU A 90 41.36 -11.68 -1.74
N GLN A 91 40.73 -12.67 -2.38
CA GLN A 91 41.36 -13.96 -2.65
C GLN A 91 42.58 -13.82 -3.53
N VAL A 92 42.49 -12.97 -4.57
CA VAL A 92 43.65 -12.67 -5.46
C VAL A 92 44.80 -12.04 -4.67
N LYS A 93 44.49 -11.06 -3.82
CA LYS A 93 45.50 -10.39 -2.99
C LYS A 93 46.13 -11.35 -1.97
N GLU A 94 45.37 -12.21 -1.35
CA GLU A 94 45.87 -13.22 -0.42
C GLU A 94 46.81 -14.20 -1.12
N SER A 95 46.49 -14.62 -2.34
CA SER A 95 47.34 -15.47 -3.17
C SER A 95 48.68 -14.77 -3.49
N GLN A 96 48.61 -13.49 -3.86
CA GLN A 96 49.83 -12.69 -4.15
C GLN A 96 50.70 -12.55 -2.91
N VAL A 97 50.12 -12.26 -1.76
CA VAL A 97 50.85 -12.15 -0.49
C VAL A 97 51.54 -13.48 -0.15
N ASN A 98 50.83 -14.58 -0.32
CA ASN A 98 51.40 -15.92 -0.06
C ASN A 98 52.58 -16.24 -0.97
N ILE A 99 52.50 -15.91 -2.27
CA ILE A 99 53.60 -16.07 -3.22
C ILE A 99 54.81 -15.21 -2.84
N GLN A 100 54.56 -13.94 -2.55
CA GLN A 100 55.61 -13.02 -2.13
C GLN A 100 56.29 -13.45 -0.83
N SER A 101 55.52 -13.94 0.13
CA SER A 101 56.00 -14.47 1.41
C SER A 101 56.95 -15.64 1.19
N ARG A 102 56.57 -16.59 0.31
CA ARG A 102 57.42 -17.74 -0.04
C ARG A 102 58.70 -17.31 -0.72
N GLN A 103 58.64 -16.34 -1.64
CA GLN A 103 59.82 -15.79 -2.33
C GLN A 103 60.75 -15.12 -1.34
N LEU A 104 60.18 -14.36 -0.39
CA LEU A 104 61.00 -13.72 0.67
C LEU A 104 61.72 -14.77 1.55
N ASN A 105 61.00 -15.79 1.95
CA ASN A 105 61.59 -16.89 2.79
C ASN A 105 62.67 -17.62 2.02
N SER A 106 62.50 -17.86 0.71
CA SER A 106 63.48 -18.48 -0.14
C SER A 106 64.75 -17.57 -0.24
N SER A 107 64.55 -16.30 -0.44
CA SER A 107 65.69 -15.32 -0.50
C SER A 107 66.42 -15.23 0.82
N LYS A 108 65.73 -15.29 1.97
CA LYS A 108 66.35 -15.29 3.28
C LYS A 108 67.23 -16.52 3.47
N LYS A 109 66.77 -17.68 3.07
CA LYS A 109 67.53 -18.94 3.13
C LYS A 109 68.78 -18.87 2.27
N ASP A 110 68.68 -18.28 1.08
CA ASP A 110 69.81 -18.07 0.17
C ASP A 110 70.85 -17.13 0.79
N VAL A 111 70.42 -16.06 1.40
CA VAL A 111 71.31 -15.14 2.13
C VAL A 111 72.02 -15.82 3.27
N GLU A 112 71.30 -16.58 4.09
CA GLU A 112 71.89 -17.33 5.20
C GLU A 112 72.93 -18.34 4.71
N ARG A 113 72.64 -19.06 3.65
CA ARG A 113 73.59 -20.01 3.04
C ARG A 113 74.86 -19.32 2.58
N LEU A 114 74.72 -18.18 1.87
CA LEU A 114 75.87 -17.40 1.37
C LEU A 114 76.70 -16.84 2.50
N GLU A 115 76.08 -16.36 3.56
CA GLU A 115 76.77 -15.91 4.77
C GLU A 115 77.61 -17.01 5.40
N GLN A 116 77.05 -18.22 5.49
CA GLN A 116 77.79 -19.37 6.02
C GLN A 116 78.97 -19.76 5.14
N GLU A 117 78.79 -19.71 3.83
CA GLU A 117 79.87 -19.99 2.88
C GLU A 117 81.01 -18.94 3.02
N LEU A 118 80.69 -17.68 3.24
CA LEU A 118 81.70 -16.63 3.46
C LEU A 118 82.47 -16.81 4.74
N LYS A 119 81.89 -17.38 5.76
CA LYS A 119 82.56 -17.65 7.05
C LYS A 119 83.54 -18.81 7.02
N ARG A 120 83.40 -19.65 6.00
CA ARG A 120 84.32 -20.75 5.80
C ARG A 120 85.62 -20.20 5.12
#